data_754309fb6e193d8440d4386f40fefa75
#
_entry.id   754309fb6e193d8440d4386f40fefa75
#
_cell.length_a   1.000
_cell.length_b   1.000
_cell.length_c   1.000
_cell.angle_alpha   90.00
_cell.angle_beta   90.00
_cell.angle_gamma   90.00
#
_symmetry.space_group_name_H-M   'P 1'
#
loop_
_entity.id
_entity.type
_entity.pdbx_description
1 polymer ?
#
loop_
_entity_poly.entity_id
_entity_poly.type
_entity_poly.pdbx_seq_one_letter_code
_entity_poly.pdbx_strand_id
1 'polypeptide(L)'
;MGAFTSYTFVAGLVLLSLYLVYKWLLANEKQPLFNRCVLIGTYVVSALVPAFVFSGIVVQPYIVGETVAGELQMLGVTAATEPAASAWTDKLPALAVGVYLAGVAVMTIFTLVSWCRLALTVRRGQRIKKGRYTLVLLDDCRLSPFSWMHYIVMGREDYDTAGEMIMAHEMKHIDCRHPIDLVVGQLGIIFLWYNPASWLMLDELRSVHEYQADMAVIADGHDVRAYQMLLIKKAVSQSFPVLANSLNHSKLKKRITMMLKSSTSKSRRVRALALVPAVAVALAVVNLPFVSC
;
A
#
# COMPACT_ATOMS: atom_id res chain seq x y z
N MET A 1 -16.44 1.46 -22.59
CA MET A 1 -16.54 1.40 -21.11
C MET A 1 -16.01 0.09 -20.54
N GLY A 2 -16.17 -1.05 -21.21
CA GLY A 2 -15.65 -2.35 -20.75
C GLY A 2 -14.14 -2.40 -20.52
N ALA A 3 -13.33 -1.80 -21.41
CA ALA A 3 -11.86 -1.80 -21.26
C ALA A 3 -11.36 -1.14 -19.96
N PHE A 4 -12.02 -0.10 -19.48
CA PHE A 4 -11.63 0.56 -18.21
C PHE A 4 -11.94 -0.28 -16.97
N THR A 5 -13.13 -0.88 -16.92
CA THR A 5 -13.51 -1.77 -15.80
C THR A 5 -12.64 -3.03 -15.79
N SER A 6 -12.35 -3.60 -16.95
CA SER A 6 -11.43 -4.73 -17.08
C SER A 6 -10.02 -4.36 -16.64
N TYR A 7 -9.52 -3.17 -17.00
CA TYR A 7 -8.21 -2.68 -16.55
C TYR A 7 -8.11 -2.62 -15.02
N THR A 8 -9.08 -1.98 -14.37
CA THR A 8 -9.07 -1.84 -12.90
C THR A 8 -9.21 -3.19 -12.21
N PHE A 9 -10.02 -4.10 -12.74
CA PHE A 9 -10.17 -5.46 -12.22
C PHE A 9 -8.85 -6.24 -12.31
N VAL A 10 -8.19 -6.23 -13.47
CA VAL A 10 -6.88 -6.87 -13.68
C VAL A 10 -5.82 -6.31 -12.74
N ALA A 11 -5.73 -4.98 -12.63
CA ALA A 11 -4.81 -4.32 -11.69
C ALA A 11 -5.05 -4.79 -10.26
N GLY A 12 -6.31 -4.87 -9.84
CA GLY A 12 -6.68 -5.37 -8.53
C GLY A 12 -6.30 -6.82 -8.29
N LEU A 13 -6.50 -7.70 -9.27
CA LEU A 13 -6.15 -9.12 -9.19
C LEU A 13 -4.64 -9.33 -9.10
N VAL A 14 -3.87 -8.62 -9.94
CA VAL A 14 -2.39 -8.64 -9.90
C VAL A 14 -1.90 -8.17 -8.54
N LEU A 15 -2.43 -7.05 -8.03
CA LEU A 15 -2.05 -6.51 -6.73
C LEU A 15 -2.31 -7.53 -5.61
N LEU A 16 -3.50 -8.14 -5.59
CA LEU A 16 -3.88 -9.14 -4.60
C LEU A 16 -2.94 -10.35 -4.64
N SER A 17 -2.67 -10.89 -5.83
CA SER A 17 -1.80 -12.06 -6.02
C SER A 17 -0.39 -11.78 -5.52
N LEU A 18 0.20 -10.65 -5.90
CA LEU A 18 1.53 -10.25 -5.47
C LEU A 18 1.59 -9.98 -3.97
N TYR A 19 0.55 -9.38 -3.39
CA TYR A 19 0.46 -9.16 -1.95
C TYR A 19 0.44 -10.49 -1.18
N LEU A 20 -0.33 -11.48 -1.63
CA LEU A 20 -0.42 -12.79 -0.96
C LEU A 20 0.94 -13.50 -1.00
N VAL A 21 1.64 -13.49 -2.14
CA VAL A 21 2.98 -14.08 -2.26
C VAL A 21 3.99 -13.35 -1.37
N TYR A 22 3.98 -12.00 -1.36
CA TYR A 22 4.79 -11.20 -0.46
C TYR A 22 4.53 -11.57 1.00
N LYS A 23 3.26 -11.62 1.40
CA LYS A 23 2.84 -11.89 2.79
C LYS A 23 3.32 -13.25 3.26
N TRP A 24 3.25 -14.26 2.39
CA TRP A 24 3.65 -15.63 2.71
C TRP A 24 5.18 -15.79 2.77
N LEU A 25 5.92 -15.24 1.82
CA LEU A 25 7.34 -15.54 1.67
C LEU A 25 8.28 -14.50 2.29
N LEU A 26 7.92 -13.21 2.31
CA LEU A 26 8.83 -12.11 2.59
C LEU A 26 8.49 -11.30 3.84
N ALA A 27 7.22 -11.23 4.24
CA ALA A 27 6.76 -10.33 5.31
C ALA A 27 7.44 -10.58 6.68
N ASN A 28 7.95 -11.79 6.91
CA ASN A 28 8.63 -12.15 8.15
C ASN A 28 10.16 -12.11 8.07
N GLU A 29 10.74 -11.70 6.94
CA GLU A 29 12.20 -11.63 6.79
C GLU A 29 12.74 -10.30 7.29
N LYS A 30 13.87 -10.34 8.04
CA LYS A 30 14.54 -9.13 8.56
C LYS A 30 15.38 -8.47 7.46
N GLN A 31 14.71 -7.97 6.42
CA GLN A 31 15.31 -7.23 5.31
C GLN A 31 14.41 -6.04 4.93
N PRO A 32 14.25 -5.02 5.81
CA PRO A 32 13.24 -3.98 5.59
C PRO A 32 13.47 -3.19 4.31
N LEU A 33 14.70 -2.87 3.94
CA LEU A 33 15.01 -2.20 2.66
C LEU A 33 14.52 -3.00 1.45
N PHE A 34 14.80 -4.31 1.44
CA PHE A 34 14.38 -5.18 0.34
C PHE A 34 12.85 -5.33 0.30
N ASN A 35 12.22 -5.56 1.45
CA ASN A 35 10.77 -5.66 1.57
C ASN A 35 10.07 -4.38 1.13
N ARG A 36 10.62 -3.20 1.46
CA ARG A 36 10.16 -1.90 0.99
C ARG A 36 10.18 -1.81 -0.54
N CYS A 37 11.30 -2.14 -1.17
CA CYS A 37 11.42 -2.13 -2.64
C CYS A 37 10.42 -3.09 -3.30
N VAL A 38 10.21 -4.28 -2.73
CA VAL A 38 9.25 -5.25 -3.23
C VAL A 38 7.83 -4.70 -3.14
N LEU A 39 7.42 -4.12 -2.00
CA LEU A 39 6.08 -3.55 -1.82
C LEU A 39 5.82 -2.38 -2.78
N ILE A 40 6.76 -1.46 -2.93
CA ILE A 40 6.63 -0.35 -3.88
C ILE A 40 6.57 -0.89 -5.32
N GLY A 41 7.47 -1.84 -5.66
CA GLY A 41 7.47 -2.51 -6.95
C GLY A 41 6.15 -3.20 -7.27
N THR A 42 5.50 -3.79 -6.27
CA THR A 42 4.18 -4.42 -6.43
C THR A 42 3.11 -3.42 -6.86
N TYR A 43 3.08 -2.21 -6.28
CA TYR A 43 2.17 -1.14 -6.74
C TYR A 43 2.43 -0.75 -8.20
N VAL A 44 3.70 -0.58 -8.57
CA VAL A 44 4.09 -0.21 -9.93
C VAL A 44 3.72 -1.31 -10.93
N VAL A 45 4.05 -2.55 -10.62
CA VAL A 45 3.75 -3.72 -11.48
C VAL A 45 2.24 -3.88 -11.65
N SER A 46 1.46 -3.77 -10.58
CA SER A 46 0.00 -3.89 -10.68
C SER A 46 -0.65 -2.81 -11.54
N ALA A 47 -0.07 -1.61 -11.60
CA ALA A 47 -0.53 -0.55 -12.47
C ALA A 47 -0.08 -0.74 -13.92
N LEU A 48 1.15 -1.21 -14.17
CA LEU A 48 1.72 -1.32 -15.51
C LEU A 48 1.24 -2.57 -16.27
N VAL A 49 1.09 -3.72 -15.58
CA VAL A 49 0.74 -4.99 -16.22
C VAL A 49 -0.55 -4.90 -17.04
N PRO A 50 -1.67 -4.33 -16.55
CA PRO A 50 -2.86 -4.17 -17.38
C PRO A 50 -2.63 -3.27 -18.59
N ALA A 51 -1.81 -2.21 -18.46
CA ALA A 51 -1.50 -1.32 -19.58
C ALA A 51 -0.84 -2.07 -20.74
N PHE A 52 0.08 -2.99 -20.43
CA PHE A 52 0.71 -3.84 -21.45
C PHE A 52 -0.26 -4.86 -22.07
N VAL A 53 -1.14 -5.45 -21.27
CA VAL A 53 -2.16 -6.38 -21.76
C VAL A 53 -3.11 -5.68 -22.73
N PHE A 54 -3.64 -4.51 -22.37
CA PHE A 54 -4.60 -3.78 -23.18
C PHE A 54 -3.96 -3.04 -24.38
N SER A 55 -2.64 -2.82 -24.38
CA SER A 55 -1.93 -2.27 -25.54
C SER A 55 -1.70 -3.29 -26.68
N GLY A 56 -2.13 -4.54 -26.50
CA GLY A 56 -1.97 -5.60 -27.50
C GLY A 56 -0.54 -6.18 -27.61
N ILE A 57 0.38 -5.74 -26.73
CA ILE A 57 1.79 -6.20 -26.78
C ILE A 57 1.90 -7.64 -26.24
N VAL A 58 1.04 -8.05 -25.29
CA VAL A 58 1.20 -9.34 -24.61
C VAL A 58 0.24 -10.41 -25.09
N VAL A 59 -1.00 -10.07 -25.43
CA VAL A 59 -2.00 -11.06 -25.91
C VAL A 59 -3.02 -10.38 -26.81
N GLN A 60 -3.07 -10.77 -28.08
CA GLN A 60 -4.32 -10.67 -28.84
C GLN A 60 -5.19 -11.85 -28.42
N PRO A 61 -6.40 -11.65 -27.86
CA PRO A 61 -7.33 -12.74 -27.74
C PRO A 61 -7.59 -13.28 -29.16
N TYR A 62 -7.19 -14.51 -29.40
CA TYR A 62 -7.53 -15.20 -30.65
C TYR A 62 -9.05 -15.37 -30.64
N ILE A 63 -9.74 -14.49 -31.32
CA ILE A 63 -11.19 -14.49 -31.43
C ILE A 63 -11.54 -15.61 -32.40
N VAL A 64 -11.63 -16.84 -31.88
CA VAL A 64 -12.17 -18.01 -32.63
C VAL A 64 -13.60 -17.72 -33.08
N GLY A 65 -14.31 -16.81 -32.43
CA GLY A 65 -15.70 -16.47 -32.74
C GLY A 65 -15.92 -15.75 -34.06
N GLU A 66 -15.00 -14.88 -34.49
CA GLU A 66 -15.20 -14.13 -35.76
C GLU A 66 -15.02 -14.99 -37.01
N THR A 67 -14.09 -15.95 -36.99
CA THR A 67 -13.92 -16.88 -38.09
C THR A 67 -15.11 -17.84 -38.25
N VAL A 68 -15.65 -18.32 -37.12
CA VAL A 68 -16.85 -19.23 -37.13
C VAL A 68 -18.10 -18.43 -37.50
N ALA A 69 -18.27 -17.20 -37.03
CA ALA A 69 -19.41 -16.36 -37.44
C ALA A 69 -19.38 -15.99 -38.91
N GLY A 70 -18.20 -15.73 -39.49
CA GLY A 70 -18.00 -15.47 -40.92
C GLY A 70 -18.32 -16.70 -41.81
N GLU A 71 -17.93 -17.92 -41.39
CA GLU A 71 -18.26 -19.15 -42.09
C GLU A 71 -19.76 -19.50 -41.97
N LEU A 72 -20.39 -19.27 -40.82
CA LEU A 72 -21.84 -19.48 -40.64
C LEU A 72 -22.67 -18.50 -41.44
N GLN A 73 -22.24 -17.26 -41.61
CA GLN A 73 -22.89 -16.30 -42.55
C GLN A 73 -22.77 -16.69 -44.00
N MET A 74 -21.65 -17.27 -44.43
CA MET A 74 -21.52 -17.84 -45.77
C MET A 74 -22.41 -19.05 -46.02
N LEU A 75 -22.78 -19.79 -44.99
CA LEU A 75 -23.69 -20.94 -45.05
C LEU A 75 -25.17 -20.54 -44.98
N GLY A 76 -25.51 -19.25 -45.00
CA GLY A 76 -26.89 -18.76 -44.97
C GLY A 76 -27.66 -19.06 -43.68
N VAL A 77 -26.95 -19.45 -42.60
CA VAL A 77 -27.56 -19.63 -41.26
C VAL A 77 -27.67 -18.26 -40.64
N THR A 78 -28.84 -17.64 -40.71
CA THR A 78 -29.14 -16.44 -39.94
C THR A 78 -29.02 -16.78 -38.45
N ALA A 79 -28.03 -16.20 -37.81
CA ALA A 79 -27.90 -16.29 -36.35
C ALA A 79 -29.23 -15.85 -35.71
N ALA A 80 -29.76 -16.68 -34.81
CA ALA A 80 -30.95 -16.36 -34.07
C ALA A 80 -30.78 -14.93 -33.50
N THR A 81 -31.77 -14.07 -33.74
CA THR A 81 -31.84 -12.71 -33.21
C THR A 81 -31.51 -12.76 -31.74
N GLU A 82 -30.42 -12.09 -31.36
CA GLU A 82 -30.10 -11.97 -29.94
C GLU A 82 -31.35 -11.46 -29.19
N PRO A 83 -31.70 -12.07 -28.06
CA PRO A 83 -32.81 -11.59 -27.28
C PRO A 83 -32.53 -10.13 -26.94
N ALA A 84 -33.47 -9.23 -27.27
CA ALA A 84 -33.36 -7.80 -27.03
C ALA A 84 -32.84 -7.57 -25.61
N ALA A 85 -31.58 -7.14 -25.51
CA ALA A 85 -30.93 -6.84 -24.24
C ALA A 85 -31.85 -5.91 -23.47
N SER A 86 -32.23 -6.28 -22.26
CA SER A 86 -33.15 -5.45 -21.48
C SER A 86 -32.50 -4.08 -21.26
N ALA A 87 -33.27 -3.00 -21.36
CA ALA A 87 -32.77 -1.62 -21.22
C ALA A 87 -31.98 -1.33 -19.90
N TRP A 88 -32.00 -2.28 -18.98
CA TRP A 88 -31.25 -2.28 -17.73
C TRP A 88 -29.82 -2.80 -17.88
N THR A 89 -29.57 -3.82 -18.73
CA THR A 89 -28.23 -4.38 -18.94
C THR A 89 -27.29 -3.39 -19.60
N ASP A 90 -27.82 -2.53 -20.49
CA ASP A 90 -27.03 -1.49 -21.17
C ASP A 90 -26.57 -0.37 -20.22
N LYS A 91 -27.28 -0.18 -19.09
CA LYS A 91 -26.94 0.85 -18.07
C LYS A 91 -25.96 0.36 -17.01
N LEU A 92 -25.82 -0.94 -16.83
CA LEU A 92 -24.94 -1.54 -15.80
C LEU A 92 -23.47 -1.12 -15.90
N PRO A 93 -22.85 -1.11 -17.10
CA PRO A 93 -21.45 -0.66 -17.22
C PRO A 93 -21.26 0.82 -16.86
N ALA A 94 -22.21 1.67 -17.23
CA ALA A 94 -22.18 3.10 -16.90
C ALA A 94 -22.34 3.32 -15.40
N LEU A 95 -23.25 2.58 -14.75
CA LEU A 95 -23.44 2.60 -13.30
C LEU A 95 -22.17 2.15 -12.57
N ALA A 96 -21.54 1.05 -13.00
CA ALA A 96 -20.30 0.54 -12.40
C ALA A 96 -19.17 1.57 -12.46
N VAL A 97 -18.98 2.23 -13.60
CA VAL A 97 -18.01 3.32 -13.74
C VAL A 97 -18.37 4.51 -12.85
N GLY A 98 -19.66 4.87 -12.77
CA GLY A 98 -20.15 5.94 -11.87
C GLY A 98 -19.83 5.65 -10.40
N VAL A 99 -20.11 4.44 -9.92
CA VAL A 99 -19.80 4.00 -8.55
C VAL A 99 -18.29 4.00 -8.31
N TYR A 100 -17.49 3.52 -9.27
CA TYR A 100 -16.04 3.55 -9.15
C TYR A 100 -15.50 4.98 -9.03
N LEU A 101 -15.92 5.90 -9.90
CA LEU A 101 -15.48 7.29 -9.87
C LEU A 101 -15.94 8.00 -8.58
N ALA A 102 -17.14 7.73 -8.10
CA ALA A 102 -17.61 8.24 -6.82
C ALA A 102 -16.71 7.78 -5.67
N GLY A 103 -16.32 6.50 -5.63
CA GLY A 103 -15.37 5.97 -4.65
C GLY A 103 -14.00 6.64 -4.73
N VAL A 104 -13.45 6.83 -5.94
CA VAL A 104 -12.19 7.56 -6.16
C VAL A 104 -12.30 8.99 -5.63
N ALA A 105 -13.40 9.70 -5.93
CA ALA A 105 -13.62 11.06 -5.45
C ALA A 105 -13.69 11.12 -3.92
N VAL A 106 -14.44 10.21 -3.28
CA VAL A 106 -14.55 10.11 -1.83
C VAL A 106 -13.17 9.87 -1.20
N MET A 107 -12.40 8.90 -1.70
CA MET A 107 -11.06 8.60 -1.17
C MET A 107 -10.07 9.74 -1.37
N THR A 108 -10.18 10.46 -2.49
CA THR A 108 -9.37 11.67 -2.75
C THR A 108 -9.70 12.76 -1.74
N ILE A 109 -10.99 13.04 -1.50
CA ILE A 109 -11.43 14.04 -0.53
C ILE A 109 -10.94 13.68 0.88
N PHE A 110 -11.10 12.43 1.32
CA PHE A 110 -10.60 11.98 2.62
C PHE A 110 -9.08 12.17 2.75
N THR A 111 -8.34 11.86 1.69
CA THR A 111 -6.87 12.04 1.68
C THR A 111 -6.50 13.51 1.78
N LEU A 112 -7.12 14.37 0.99
CA LEU A 112 -6.86 15.82 1.02
C LEU A 112 -7.23 16.44 2.37
N VAL A 113 -8.37 16.08 2.95
CA VAL A 113 -8.78 16.53 4.28
C VAL A 113 -7.77 16.08 5.34
N SER A 114 -7.29 14.83 5.26
CA SER A 114 -6.28 14.31 6.17
C SER A 114 -4.97 15.10 6.08
N TRP A 115 -4.50 15.39 4.86
CA TRP A 115 -3.28 16.18 4.64
C TRP A 115 -3.45 17.64 5.08
N CYS A 116 -4.61 18.24 4.86
CA CYS A 116 -4.93 19.58 5.36
C CYS A 116 -4.88 19.63 6.89
N ARG A 117 -5.49 18.64 7.57
CA ARG A 117 -5.43 18.54 9.05
C ARG A 117 -3.99 18.41 9.53
N LEU A 118 -3.20 17.57 8.90
CA LEU A 118 -1.78 17.39 9.21
C LEU A 118 -1.00 18.70 9.04
N ALA A 119 -1.19 19.40 7.91
CA ALA A 119 -0.56 20.69 7.66
C ALA A 119 -0.95 21.76 8.69
N LEU A 120 -2.23 21.78 9.10
CA LEU A 120 -2.72 22.68 10.16
C LEU A 120 -2.09 22.34 11.52
N THR A 121 -1.92 21.07 11.87
CA THR A 121 -1.23 20.63 13.09
C THR A 121 0.22 21.12 13.10
N VAL A 122 0.95 20.92 11.99
CA VAL A 122 2.34 21.41 11.84
C VAL A 122 2.43 22.95 11.94
N ARG A 123 1.38 23.67 11.49
CA ARG A 123 1.34 25.14 11.57
C ARG A 123 1.14 25.68 12.98
N ARG A 124 0.47 24.95 13.85
CA ARG A 124 0.11 25.36 15.22
C ARG A 124 1.25 25.28 16.22
N GLY A 125 2.25 24.43 15.97
CA GLY A 125 3.35 24.19 16.91
C GLY A 125 4.45 25.22 16.84
N GLN A 126 5.25 25.31 17.90
CA GLN A 126 6.48 26.11 17.95
C GLN A 126 7.55 25.46 17.08
N ARG A 127 8.07 26.19 16.10
CA ARG A 127 9.04 25.68 15.14
C ARG A 127 10.46 26.01 15.55
N ILE A 128 11.31 25.01 15.59
CA ILE A 128 12.74 25.11 15.88
C ILE A 128 13.49 24.49 14.70
N LYS A 129 14.20 25.32 13.95
CA LYS A 129 14.97 24.86 12.80
C LYS A 129 16.25 24.17 13.26
N LYS A 130 16.43 22.87 12.89
CA LYS A 130 17.60 22.05 13.22
C LYS A 130 18.21 21.48 11.94
N GLY A 131 19.05 22.25 11.25
CA GLY A 131 19.72 21.79 10.02
C GLY A 131 18.75 21.41 8.90
N ARG A 132 18.69 20.12 8.53
CA ARG A 132 17.87 19.61 7.42
C ARG A 132 16.39 19.42 7.77
N TYR A 133 16.02 19.47 9.04
CA TYR A 133 14.65 19.28 9.50
C TYR A 133 14.20 20.40 10.42
N THR A 134 12.91 20.53 10.57
CA THR A 134 12.28 21.49 11.47
C THR A 134 11.52 20.74 12.55
N LEU A 135 11.94 20.90 13.79
CA LEU A 135 11.23 20.38 14.94
C LEU A 135 10.02 21.28 15.22
N VAL A 136 8.87 20.66 15.42
CA VAL A 136 7.61 21.31 15.78
C VAL A 136 7.17 20.79 17.13
N LEU A 137 7.24 21.62 18.14
CA LEU A 137 6.80 21.30 19.49
C LEU A 137 5.36 21.71 19.68
N LEU A 138 4.56 20.77 20.17
CA LEU A 138 3.15 20.97 20.53
C LEU A 138 3.00 20.88 22.06
N ASP A 139 2.12 21.69 22.59
CA ASP A 139 1.79 21.66 24.02
C ASP A 139 0.82 20.51 24.38
N ASP A 140 0.22 19.90 23.35
CA ASP A 140 -0.72 18.78 23.51
C ASP A 140 0.05 17.44 23.64
N CYS A 141 0.00 16.85 24.85
CA CYS A 141 0.65 15.59 25.20
C CYS A 141 -0.02 14.34 24.60
N ARG A 142 -1.15 14.49 23.89
CA ARG A 142 -1.91 13.33 23.37
C ARG A 142 -1.45 12.85 22.01
N LEU A 143 -0.67 13.64 21.29
CA LEU A 143 -0.20 13.30 19.95
C LEU A 143 1.09 12.47 20.05
N SER A 144 1.08 11.27 19.47
CA SER A 144 2.33 10.54 19.24
C SER A 144 3.26 11.34 18.35
N PRO A 145 4.57 11.32 18.62
CA PRO A 145 5.55 11.85 17.69
C PRO A 145 5.38 11.27 16.30
N PHE A 146 5.60 12.10 15.29
CA PHE A 146 5.59 11.68 13.89
C PHE A 146 6.46 12.59 13.03
N SER A 147 6.89 12.10 11.90
CA SER A 147 7.60 12.86 10.88
C SER A 147 6.75 13.04 9.62
N TRP A 148 6.80 14.24 9.04
CA TRP A 148 6.12 14.55 7.78
C TRP A 148 7.01 15.46 6.92
N MET A 149 7.38 14.97 5.73
CA MET A 149 8.34 15.63 4.83
C MET A 149 9.67 15.97 5.54
N HIS A 150 9.87 17.19 5.94
CA HIS A 150 11.06 17.67 6.68
C HIS A 150 10.71 18.16 8.11
N TYR A 151 9.48 17.93 8.56
CA TYR A 151 9.03 18.26 9.90
C TYR A 151 9.05 17.03 10.80
N ILE A 152 9.55 17.22 12.03
CA ILE A 152 9.38 16.27 13.13
C ILE A 152 8.46 16.93 14.14
N VAL A 153 7.33 16.32 14.43
CA VAL A 153 6.31 16.84 15.32
C VAL A 153 6.28 15.98 16.58
N MET A 154 6.40 16.60 17.75
CA MET A 154 6.29 15.89 19.03
C MET A 154 5.76 16.81 20.13
N GLY A 155 5.25 16.20 21.19
CA GLY A 155 4.86 16.92 22.39
C GLY A 155 6.09 17.42 23.15
N ARG A 156 5.94 18.50 23.91
CA ARG A 156 7.01 19.08 24.74
C ARG A 156 7.48 18.08 25.80
N GLU A 157 6.57 17.35 26.46
CA GLU A 157 6.91 16.30 27.42
C GLU A 157 7.77 15.20 26.79
N ASP A 158 7.45 14.74 25.58
CA ASP A 158 8.23 13.74 24.84
C ASP A 158 9.63 14.25 24.51
N TYR A 159 9.75 15.52 24.15
CA TYR A 159 11.04 16.15 23.88
C TYR A 159 11.94 16.20 25.14
N ASP A 160 11.36 16.54 26.29
CA ASP A 160 12.10 16.68 27.55
C ASP A 160 12.49 15.32 28.16
N THR A 161 11.68 14.28 27.96
CA THR A 161 11.90 12.96 28.60
C THR A 161 12.74 12.00 27.77
N ALA A 162 12.54 11.95 26.46
CA ALA A 162 13.16 10.97 25.57
C ALA A 162 13.44 11.55 24.16
N GLY A 163 13.57 12.87 24.06
CA GLY A 163 13.64 13.57 22.78
C GLY A 163 14.75 13.09 21.85
N GLU A 164 15.91 12.69 22.39
CA GLU A 164 17.04 12.23 21.58
C GLU A 164 16.72 10.94 20.84
N MET A 165 16.22 9.90 21.54
CA MET A 165 15.85 8.62 20.90
C MET A 165 14.66 8.77 19.95
N ILE A 166 13.67 9.58 20.32
CA ILE A 166 12.50 9.83 19.49
C ILE A 166 12.93 10.57 18.22
N MET A 167 13.74 11.62 18.36
CA MET A 167 14.26 12.36 17.22
C MET A 167 15.11 11.47 16.29
N ALA A 168 15.97 10.61 16.84
CA ALA A 168 16.75 9.68 16.05
C ALA A 168 15.84 8.77 15.19
N HIS A 169 14.73 8.25 15.78
CA HIS A 169 13.75 7.47 15.04
C HIS A 169 13.05 8.27 13.93
N GLU A 170 12.51 9.44 14.26
CA GLU A 170 11.78 10.28 13.32
C GLU A 170 12.66 10.83 12.19
N MET A 171 13.92 11.12 12.49
CA MET A 171 14.91 11.52 11.47
C MET A 171 15.10 10.43 10.42
N LYS A 172 15.08 9.16 10.82
CA LYS A 172 15.23 8.04 9.85
C LYS A 172 14.07 7.96 8.88
N HIS A 173 12.85 8.29 9.31
CA HIS A 173 11.72 8.40 8.37
C HIS A 173 11.95 9.48 7.31
N ILE A 174 12.54 10.61 7.69
CA ILE A 174 12.88 11.70 6.76
C ILE A 174 14.04 11.28 5.84
N ASP A 175 15.13 10.77 6.40
CA ASP A 175 16.33 10.36 5.66
C ASP A 175 16.03 9.26 4.63
N CYS A 176 15.18 8.30 5.00
CA CYS A 176 14.73 7.22 4.13
C CYS A 176 13.60 7.64 3.18
N ARG A 177 13.09 8.88 3.27
CA ARG A 177 11.99 9.40 2.44
C ARG A 177 10.70 8.56 2.54
N HIS A 178 10.40 8.00 3.72
CA HIS A 178 9.20 7.19 3.93
C HIS A 178 7.88 7.91 3.58
N PRO A 179 7.73 9.25 3.77
CA PRO A 179 6.53 9.95 3.35
C PRO A 179 6.20 9.82 1.86
N ILE A 180 7.22 9.70 0.98
CA ILE A 180 7.01 9.52 -0.46
C ILE A 180 6.35 8.16 -0.74
N ASP A 181 6.81 7.10 -0.07
CA ASP A 181 6.23 5.76 -0.22
C ASP A 181 4.77 5.72 0.24
N LEU A 182 4.47 6.44 1.33
CA LEU A 182 3.10 6.54 1.83
C LEU A 182 2.18 7.27 0.83
N VAL A 183 2.71 8.25 0.09
CA VAL A 183 1.96 8.89 -1.02
C VAL A 183 1.69 7.88 -2.12
N VAL A 184 2.68 7.08 -2.52
CA VAL A 184 2.50 6.01 -3.54
C VAL A 184 1.44 5.00 -3.08
N GLY A 185 1.55 4.52 -1.84
CA GLY A 185 0.56 3.59 -1.27
C GLY A 185 -0.85 4.21 -1.16
N GLN A 186 -0.94 5.50 -0.84
CA GLN A 186 -2.20 6.21 -0.76
C GLN A 186 -2.84 6.39 -2.15
N LEU A 187 -2.05 6.64 -3.21
CA LEU A 187 -2.53 6.62 -4.58
C LEU A 187 -3.07 5.23 -4.95
N GLY A 188 -2.36 4.16 -4.54
CA GLY A 188 -2.86 2.79 -4.69
C GLY A 188 -4.24 2.58 -4.06
N ILE A 189 -4.47 3.12 -2.85
CA ILE A 189 -5.79 3.07 -2.19
C ILE A 189 -6.82 3.91 -2.95
N ILE A 190 -6.49 5.10 -3.43
CA ILE A 190 -7.42 5.96 -4.16
C ILE A 190 -7.95 5.26 -5.42
N PHE A 191 -7.06 4.65 -6.21
CA PHE A 191 -7.46 3.99 -7.45
C PHE A 191 -8.02 2.58 -7.26
N LEU A 192 -7.56 1.86 -6.24
CA LEU A 192 -8.01 0.49 -5.93
C LEU A 192 -8.71 0.42 -4.57
N TRP A 193 -9.56 1.41 -4.28
CA TRP A 193 -10.25 1.57 -3.00
C TRP A 193 -11.12 0.36 -2.62
N TYR A 194 -11.69 -0.30 -3.61
CA TYR A 194 -12.52 -1.50 -3.46
C TYR A 194 -11.69 -2.76 -3.16
N ASN A 195 -10.37 -2.73 -3.36
CA ASN A 195 -9.50 -3.89 -3.18
C ASN A 195 -8.88 -3.89 -1.78
N PRO A 196 -9.18 -4.88 -0.92
CA PRO A 196 -8.60 -4.94 0.42
C PRO A 196 -7.08 -5.09 0.43
N ALA A 197 -6.48 -5.66 -0.63
CA ALA A 197 -5.01 -5.79 -0.72
C ALA A 197 -4.30 -4.44 -0.75
N SER A 198 -4.89 -3.40 -1.33
CA SER A 198 -4.29 -2.05 -1.36
C SER A 198 -4.15 -1.46 0.05
N TRP A 199 -5.13 -1.69 0.91
CA TRP A 199 -5.12 -1.26 2.32
C TRP A 199 -4.13 -2.05 3.15
N LEU A 200 -4.13 -3.37 2.99
CA LEU A 200 -3.21 -4.28 3.70
C LEU A 200 -1.76 -4.03 3.29
N MET A 201 -1.50 -3.74 2.02
CA MET A 201 -0.15 -3.40 1.55
C MET A 201 0.36 -2.10 2.15
N LEU A 202 -0.48 -1.06 2.23
CA LEU A 202 -0.08 0.20 2.88
C LEU A 202 0.22 -0.02 4.37
N ASP A 203 -0.53 -0.88 5.05
CA ASP A 203 -0.27 -1.24 6.46
C ASP A 203 1.05 -2.01 6.63
N GLU A 204 1.36 -2.95 5.73
CA GLU A 204 2.65 -3.65 5.72
C GLU A 204 3.81 -2.68 5.39
N LEU A 205 3.62 -1.76 4.46
CA LEU A 205 4.63 -0.76 4.11
C LEU A 205 4.96 0.13 5.31
N ARG A 206 3.95 0.59 6.06
CA ARG A 206 4.14 1.30 7.33
C ARG A 206 4.92 0.46 8.33
N SER A 207 4.58 -0.82 8.47
CA SER A 207 5.30 -1.73 9.38
C SER A 207 6.78 -1.91 8.98
N VAL A 208 7.07 -1.99 7.69
CA VAL A 208 8.44 -2.09 7.15
C VAL A 208 9.22 -0.79 7.42
N HIS A 209 8.58 0.37 7.29
CA HIS A 209 9.18 1.66 7.65
C HIS A 209 9.57 1.73 9.12
N GLU A 210 8.68 1.25 10.01
CA GLU A 210 8.98 1.16 11.45
C GLU A 210 10.21 0.26 11.72
N TYR A 211 10.28 -0.92 11.09
CA TYR A 211 11.44 -1.81 11.26
C TYR A 211 12.74 -1.18 10.74
N GLN A 212 12.66 -0.41 9.66
CA GLN A 212 13.82 0.27 9.10
C GLN A 212 14.30 1.39 10.02
N ALA A 213 13.39 2.18 10.59
CA ALA A 213 13.72 3.23 11.54
C ALA A 213 14.26 2.65 12.85
N ASP A 214 13.62 1.61 13.41
CA ASP A 214 14.08 0.93 14.62
C ASP A 214 15.50 0.38 14.47
N MET A 215 15.78 -0.30 13.36
CA MET A 215 17.12 -0.85 13.10
C MET A 215 18.18 0.24 12.97
N ALA A 216 17.80 1.40 12.44
CA ALA A 216 18.72 2.51 12.29
C ALA A 216 19.06 3.17 13.65
N VAL A 217 18.06 3.34 14.54
CA VAL A 217 18.29 3.83 15.91
C VAL A 217 19.27 2.92 16.65
N ILE A 218 19.10 1.60 16.52
CA ILE A 218 20.01 0.62 17.13
C ILE A 218 21.42 0.69 16.50
N ALA A 219 21.51 0.86 15.19
CA ALA A 219 22.79 0.98 14.48
C ALA A 219 23.55 2.27 14.84
N ASP A 220 22.83 3.34 15.19
CA ASP A 220 23.42 4.61 15.70
C ASP A 220 23.98 4.50 17.12
N GLY A 221 23.88 3.30 17.76
CA GLY A 221 24.52 3.00 19.06
C GLY A 221 23.63 3.24 20.28
N HIS A 222 22.34 3.51 20.09
CA HIS A 222 21.41 3.62 21.23
C HIS A 222 21.17 2.26 21.88
N ASP A 223 21.02 2.26 23.22
CA ASP A 223 20.73 1.02 23.97
C ASP A 223 19.40 0.40 23.54
N VAL A 224 19.48 -0.83 23.05
CA VAL A 224 18.32 -1.60 22.55
C VAL A 224 17.26 -1.77 23.63
N ARG A 225 17.65 -2.04 24.87
CA ARG A 225 16.71 -2.28 25.98
C ARG A 225 16.01 -1.00 26.40
N ALA A 226 16.75 0.10 26.50
CA ALA A 226 16.19 1.42 26.80
C ALA A 226 15.21 1.85 25.72
N TYR A 227 15.56 1.65 24.45
CA TYR A 227 14.69 1.96 23.33
C TYR A 227 13.42 1.10 23.30
N GLN A 228 13.53 -0.21 23.52
CA GLN A 228 12.36 -1.09 23.60
C GLN A 228 11.43 -0.70 24.76
N MET A 229 12.00 -0.35 25.93
CA MET A 229 11.22 0.09 27.08
C MET A 229 10.49 1.42 26.79
N LEU A 230 11.13 2.35 26.07
CA LEU A 230 10.49 3.58 25.60
C LEU A 230 9.28 3.29 24.72
N LEU A 231 9.40 2.37 23.75
CA LEU A 231 8.29 1.99 22.87
C LEU A 231 7.13 1.35 23.65
N ILE A 232 7.44 0.47 24.62
CA ILE A 232 6.44 -0.15 25.51
C ILE A 232 5.73 0.91 26.35
N LYS A 233 6.50 1.81 27.00
CA LYS A 233 5.96 2.89 27.82
C LYS A 233 5.00 3.78 27.02
N LYS A 234 5.38 4.15 25.79
CA LYS A 234 4.53 4.93 24.89
C LYS A 234 3.25 4.20 24.49
N ALA A 235 3.33 2.91 24.20
CA ALA A 235 2.15 2.13 23.83
C ALA A 235 1.16 1.97 25.02
N VAL A 236 1.66 1.90 26.25
CA VAL A 236 0.83 1.81 27.44
C VAL A 236 0.21 3.16 27.81
N SER A 237 0.93 4.27 27.62
CA SER A 237 0.40 5.61 27.92
C SER A 237 -0.69 6.08 26.97
N GLN A 238 -0.80 5.49 25.78
CA GLN A 238 -1.85 5.82 24.81
C GLN A 238 -3.12 5.01 25.15
N SER A 239 -4.15 5.69 25.66
CA SER A 239 -5.48 5.10 25.90
C SER A 239 -6.21 4.91 24.58
N PHE A 240 -6.14 3.73 23.99
CA PHE A 240 -6.93 3.36 22.80
C PHE A 240 -8.24 2.64 23.19
N PRO A 241 -9.31 2.75 22.37
CA PRO A 241 -10.47 1.88 22.49
C PRO A 241 -10.06 0.40 22.43
N VAL A 242 -10.75 -0.46 23.20
CA VAL A 242 -10.39 -1.87 23.43
C VAL A 242 -10.09 -2.67 22.15
N LEU A 243 -10.83 -2.43 21.08
CA LEU A 243 -10.63 -3.11 19.78
C LEU A 243 -9.35 -2.65 19.04
N ALA A 244 -8.95 -1.39 19.21
CA ALA A 244 -7.71 -0.87 18.60
C ALA A 244 -6.47 -1.31 19.39
N ASN A 245 -6.58 -1.61 20.69
CA ASN A 245 -5.49 -2.06 21.55
C ASN A 245 -4.86 -3.37 21.04
N SER A 246 -5.66 -4.37 20.67
CA SER A 246 -5.13 -5.67 20.23
C SER A 246 -4.25 -5.58 18.98
N LEU A 247 -4.64 -4.74 18.01
CA LEU A 247 -3.88 -4.53 16.77
C LEU A 247 -2.58 -3.76 17.04
N ASN A 248 -2.60 -2.74 17.89
CA ASN A 248 -1.40 -1.98 18.24
C ASN A 248 -0.41 -2.82 19.04
N HIS A 249 -0.87 -3.67 19.96
CA HIS A 249 -0.01 -4.61 20.68
C HIS A 249 0.66 -5.62 19.74
N SER A 250 -0.04 -6.11 18.73
CA SER A 250 0.55 -7.03 17.75
C SER A 250 1.65 -6.37 16.91
N LYS A 251 1.47 -5.11 16.52
CA LYS A 251 2.49 -4.33 15.77
C LYS A 251 3.71 -4.04 16.63
N LEU A 252 3.52 -3.60 17.87
CA LEU A 252 4.62 -3.39 18.82
C LEU A 252 5.41 -4.67 19.08
N LYS A 253 4.71 -5.80 19.34
CA LYS A 253 5.35 -7.10 19.51
C LYS A 253 6.20 -7.47 18.31
N LYS A 254 5.70 -7.22 17.08
CA LYS A 254 6.42 -7.51 15.84
C LYS A 254 7.65 -6.61 15.67
N ARG A 255 7.60 -5.31 16.03
CA ARG A 255 8.77 -4.40 16.06
C ARG A 255 9.84 -4.94 17.01
N ILE A 256 9.50 -5.25 18.26
CA ILE A 256 10.43 -5.79 19.26
C ILE A 256 11.05 -7.10 18.78
N THR A 257 10.24 -8.01 18.23
CA THR A 257 10.73 -9.29 17.69
C THR A 257 11.69 -9.07 16.52
N MET A 258 11.42 -8.12 15.64
CA MET A 258 12.29 -7.80 14.50
C MET A 258 13.62 -7.18 14.94
N MET A 259 13.66 -6.41 16.01
CA MET A 259 14.91 -5.88 16.57
C MET A 259 15.81 -7.03 17.08
N LEU A 260 15.22 -8.01 17.78
CA LEU A 260 15.93 -9.15 18.38
C LEU A 260 16.33 -10.24 17.38
N LYS A 261 15.65 -10.32 16.23
CA LYS A 261 15.91 -11.34 15.24
C LYS A 261 17.30 -11.17 14.63
N SER A 262 18.02 -12.27 14.43
CA SER A 262 19.29 -12.27 13.69
C SER A 262 19.08 -11.82 12.24
N SER A 263 20.12 -11.24 11.63
CA SER A 263 20.04 -10.79 10.23
C SER A 263 19.73 -11.98 9.31
N THR A 264 18.76 -11.77 8.42
CA THR A 264 18.38 -12.78 7.44
C THR A 264 19.42 -12.87 6.32
N SER A 265 19.80 -14.08 5.91
CA SER A 265 20.72 -14.30 4.80
C SER A 265 20.23 -13.64 3.51
N LYS A 266 21.16 -13.02 2.77
CA LYS A 266 20.87 -12.39 1.46
C LYS A 266 20.30 -13.39 0.45
N SER A 267 20.64 -14.68 0.56
CA SER A 267 20.12 -15.74 -0.32
C SER A 267 18.60 -15.90 -0.25
N ARG A 268 17.96 -15.52 0.86
CA ARG A 268 16.49 -15.57 0.98
C ARG A 268 15.77 -14.55 0.09
N ARG A 269 16.50 -13.55 -0.46
CA ARG A 269 15.93 -12.62 -1.47
C ARG A 269 15.47 -13.34 -2.74
N VAL A 270 16.08 -14.49 -3.04
CA VAL A 270 15.67 -15.35 -4.17
C VAL A 270 14.18 -15.75 -4.08
N ARG A 271 13.61 -15.80 -2.89
CA ARG A 271 12.16 -16.03 -2.71
C ARG A 271 11.28 -15.00 -3.42
N ALA A 272 11.78 -13.79 -3.65
CA ALA A 272 11.05 -12.78 -4.43
C ALA A 272 10.85 -13.18 -5.90
N LEU A 273 11.64 -14.11 -6.43
CA LEU A 273 11.40 -14.66 -7.78
C LEU A 273 10.04 -15.36 -7.89
N ALA A 274 9.45 -15.80 -6.77
CA ALA A 274 8.09 -16.34 -6.77
C ALA A 274 7.01 -15.29 -7.14
N LEU A 275 7.34 -14.00 -7.11
CA LEU A 275 6.45 -12.94 -7.61
C LEU A 275 6.26 -13.02 -9.13
N VAL A 276 7.26 -13.52 -9.87
CA VAL A 276 7.17 -13.65 -11.34
C VAL A 276 6.08 -14.64 -11.77
N PRO A 277 6.06 -15.90 -11.29
CA PRO A 277 4.97 -16.81 -11.60
C PRO A 277 3.61 -16.33 -11.06
N ALA A 278 3.57 -15.57 -9.96
CA ALA A 278 2.33 -14.98 -9.47
C ALA A 278 1.71 -13.99 -10.47
N VAL A 279 2.53 -13.15 -11.11
CA VAL A 279 2.07 -12.28 -12.21
C VAL A 279 1.60 -13.11 -13.40
N ALA A 280 2.35 -14.15 -13.78
CA ALA A 280 1.97 -15.03 -14.89
C ALA A 280 0.63 -15.74 -14.64
N VAL A 281 0.40 -16.22 -13.42
CA VAL A 281 -0.88 -16.84 -13.02
C VAL A 281 -2.01 -15.81 -13.05
N ALA A 282 -1.79 -14.60 -12.53
CA ALA A 282 -2.80 -13.54 -12.55
C ALA A 282 -3.19 -13.17 -14.00
N LEU A 283 -2.20 -13.09 -14.90
CA LEU A 283 -2.43 -12.85 -16.32
C LEU A 283 -3.16 -14.03 -17.00
N ALA A 284 -2.82 -15.26 -16.67
CA ALA A 284 -3.49 -16.43 -17.20
C ALA A 284 -4.98 -16.48 -16.79
N VAL A 285 -5.28 -16.14 -15.52
CA VAL A 285 -6.67 -16.08 -15.03
C VAL A 285 -7.48 -15.02 -15.77
N VAL A 286 -6.88 -13.86 -16.08
CA VAL A 286 -7.54 -12.77 -16.82
C VAL A 286 -7.88 -13.19 -18.26
N ASN A 287 -7.05 -14.03 -18.86
CA ASN A 287 -7.26 -14.53 -20.21
C ASN A 287 -8.21 -15.74 -20.30
N LEU A 288 -8.79 -16.19 -19.18
CA LEU A 288 -9.84 -17.21 -19.22
C LEU A 288 -11.11 -16.63 -19.87
N PRO A 289 -11.81 -17.41 -20.72
CA PRO A 289 -12.98 -16.94 -21.48
C PRO A 289 -14.14 -16.43 -20.61
N PHE A 290 -14.16 -16.75 -19.32
CA PHE A 290 -15.15 -16.26 -18.36
C PHE A 290 -14.88 -14.81 -17.88
N VAL A 291 -13.68 -14.27 -18.08
CA VAL A 291 -13.28 -12.94 -17.61
C VAL A 291 -13.18 -11.96 -18.79
N SER A 292 -13.10 -12.45 -20.00
CA SER A 292 -12.95 -11.67 -21.23
C SER A 292 -14.28 -11.33 -21.93
N CYS A 293 -15.44 -11.68 -21.34
CA CYS A 293 -16.77 -11.32 -21.84
C CYS A 293 -17.20 -9.92 -21.44
#